data_bbb9c78047e6c5d70b586b9bbd61cb1d
#
_entry.id   bbb9c78047e6c5d70b586b9bbd61cb1d
#
_cell.length_a   1.000
_cell.length_b   1.000
_cell.length_c   1.000
_cell.angle_alpha   90.00
_cell.angle_beta   90.00
_cell.angle_gamma   90.00
#
_symmetry.space_group_name_H-M   'P 1'
#
loop_
_entity.id
_entity.type
_entity.pdbx_description
1 polymer ?
#
loop_
_entity_poly.entity_id
_entity_poly.type
_entity_poly.pdbx_seq_one_letter_code
_entity_poly.pdbx_strand_id
1 'polypeptide(L)'
;MPDKIMIEVSYALPKKQIIIPVLVSKGISVKEAIELSGVLKKFEEINLDSNQVGIFGKLTTLDKALRDRDRIEIYRPLIADPKEIRRKRAAEGKDMKKGN
;
A
#
# COMPACT_ATOMS: atom_id res chain seq x y z
N MET A 1 17.65 3.94 21.43
CA MET A 1 18.30 5.00 20.66
C MET A 1 17.35 6.11 20.41
N PRO A 2 17.68 7.32 20.79
CA PRO A 2 16.74 8.42 20.62
C PRO A 2 16.44 8.76 19.16
N ASP A 3 17.34 8.35 18.24
CA ASP A 3 17.12 8.65 16.84
C ASP A 3 16.39 7.56 16.09
N LYS A 4 15.96 6.52 16.77
CA LYS A 4 15.25 5.44 16.13
C LYS A 4 13.79 5.47 16.48
N ILE A 5 12.97 5.09 15.50
CA ILE A 5 11.54 4.99 15.73
C ILE A 5 11.08 3.63 15.25
N MET A 6 9.98 3.18 15.81
CA MET A 6 9.38 1.92 15.39
C MET A 6 8.17 2.22 14.53
N ILE A 7 8.15 1.67 13.32
CA ILE A 7 7.01 1.84 12.42
C ILE A 7 6.58 0.46 11.95
N GLU A 8 5.46 0.43 11.28
CA GLU A 8 4.96 -0.81 10.70
C GLU A 8 4.73 -0.61 9.23
N VAL A 9 4.98 -1.66 8.45
CA VAL A 9 4.67 -1.67 7.03
C VAL A 9 3.64 -2.76 6.83
N SER A 10 2.47 -2.41 6.32
CA SER A 10 1.42 -3.38 6.10
C SER A 10 1.10 -3.50 4.63
N TYR A 11 0.71 -4.68 4.22
CA TYR A 11 0.34 -4.97 2.85
C TYR A 11 -0.91 -5.85 2.89
N ALA A 12 -1.98 -5.39 2.30
CA ALA A 12 -3.24 -6.11 2.33
C ALA A 12 -3.29 -7.10 1.18
N LEU A 13 -3.44 -8.36 1.54
CA LEU A 13 -3.66 -9.42 0.58
C LEU A 13 -5.15 -9.74 0.55
N PRO A 14 -5.63 -10.43 -0.48
CA PRO A 14 -7.06 -10.70 -0.58
C PRO A 14 -7.66 -11.37 0.64
N LYS A 15 -6.92 -12.25 1.27
CA LYS A 15 -7.45 -13.02 2.40
C LYS A 15 -6.78 -12.73 3.73
N LYS A 16 -5.77 -11.89 3.75
CA LYS A 16 -5.07 -11.59 4.99
C LYS A 16 -4.27 -10.32 4.86
N GLN A 17 -3.82 -9.80 5.96
CA GLN A 17 -2.99 -8.61 5.99
C GLN A 17 -1.65 -8.98 6.61
N ILE A 18 -0.58 -8.51 5.98
CA ILE A 18 0.77 -8.71 6.49
C ILE A 18 1.20 -7.42 7.16
N ILE A 19 1.76 -7.52 8.36
CA ILE A 19 2.27 -6.36 9.08
C ILE A 19 3.70 -6.67 9.49
N ILE A 20 4.62 -5.80 9.08
CA ILE A 20 6.05 -5.98 9.38
C ILE A 20 6.51 -4.80 10.21
N PRO A 21 6.88 -5.02 11.48
CA PRO A 21 7.45 -3.93 12.28
C PRO A 21 8.90 -3.69 11.86
N VAL A 22 9.29 -2.43 11.79
CA VAL A 22 10.63 -2.05 11.36
C VAL A 22 11.15 -0.94 12.25
N LEU A 23 12.39 -1.11 12.73
CA LEU A 23 13.06 -0.06 13.50
C LEU A 23 13.88 0.76 12.50
N VAL A 24 13.59 2.04 12.41
CA VAL A 24 14.20 2.91 11.41
C VAL A 24 14.66 4.22 12.01
N SER A 25 15.42 4.98 11.25
CA SER A 25 15.87 6.28 11.68
C SER A 25 14.73 7.28 11.67
N LYS A 26 14.72 8.15 12.66
CA LYS A 26 13.71 9.18 12.74
C LYS A 26 13.75 10.05 11.47
N GLY A 27 12.59 10.33 10.93
CA GLY A 27 12.51 11.17 9.73
C GLY A 27 12.72 10.44 8.41
N ILE A 28 12.91 9.13 8.45
CA ILE A 28 13.06 8.35 7.23
C ILE A 28 11.81 8.48 6.38
N SER A 29 11.97 8.37 5.07
CA SER A 29 10.83 8.47 4.17
C SER A 29 10.04 7.17 4.10
N VAL A 30 8.80 7.28 3.64
CA VAL A 30 7.94 6.11 3.41
C VAL A 30 8.65 5.10 2.51
N LYS A 31 9.23 5.58 1.41
CA LYS A 31 9.90 4.70 0.46
C LYS A 31 11.04 3.95 1.10
N GLU A 32 11.89 4.65 1.84
CA GLU A 32 13.03 4.00 2.46
C GLU A 32 12.60 2.98 3.51
N ALA A 33 11.56 3.29 4.26
CA ALA A 33 11.05 2.35 5.27
C ALA A 33 10.48 1.09 4.61
N ILE A 34 9.78 1.25 3.51
CA ILE A 34 9.26 0.11 2.78
C ILE A 34 10.40 -0.77 2.27
N GLU A 35 11.45 -0.14 1.74
CA GLU A 35 12.60 -0.89 1.26
C GLU A 35 13.29 -1.64 2.38
N LEU A 36 13.44 -1.02 3.54
CA LEU A 36 14.11 -1.65 4.67
C LEU A 36 13.27 -2.77 5.29
N SER A 37 11.95 -2.73 5.11
CA SER A 37 11.08 -3.73 5.70
C SER A 37 11.24 -5.10 5.07
N GLY A 38 11.76 -5.16 3.86
CA GLY A 38 11.88 -6.41 3.14
C GLY A 38 10.62 -6.84 2.43
N VAL A 39 9.56 -6.03 2.53
CA VAL A 39 8.27 -6.42 1.93
C VAL A 39 8.37 -6.54 0.42
N LEU A 40 9.21 -5.73 -0.21
CA LEU A 40 9.36 -5.77 -1.66
C LEU A 40 10.02 -7.05 -2.13
N LYS A 41 10.88 -7.64 -1.31
CA LYS A 41 11.50 -8.91 -1.64
C LYS A 41 10.53 -10.05 -1.38
N LYS A 42 9.67 -9.89 -0.41
CA LYS A 42 8.71 -10.92 -0.05
C LYS A 42 7.54 -10.97 -1.02
N PHE A 43 7.14 -9.82 -1.53
CA PHE A 43 6.02 -9.72 -2.45
C PHE A 43 6.48 -8.95 -3.68
N GLU A 44 6.99 -9.68 -4.66
CA GLU A 44 7.57 -9.08 -5.85
C GLU A 44 6.57 -8.35 -6.72
N GLU A 45 5.30 -8.63 -6.55
CA GLU A 45 4.28 -7.94 -7.34
C GLU A 45 4.10 -6.47 -6.92
N ILE A 46 4.63 -6.07 -5.78
CA ILE A 46 4.48 -4.68 -5.35
C ILE A 46 5.37 -3.79 -6.21
N ASN A 47 4.75 -2.77 -6.80
CA ASN A 47 5.48 -1.79 -7.58
C ASN A 47 5.11 -0.42 -7.04
N LEU A 48 6.06 0.23 -6.39
CA LEU A 48 5.79 1.51 -5.73
C LEU A 48 5.48 2.64 -6.71
N ASP A 49 5.75 2.44 -8.00
CA ASP A 49 5.37 3.42 -9.00
C ASP A 49 3.87 3.35 -9.31
N SER A 50 3.24 2.23 -9.01
CA SER A 50 1.82 2.06 -9.31
C SER A 50 0.96 1.78 -8.09
N ASN A 51 1.52 1.14 -7.05
CA ASN A 51 0.75 0.92 -5.84
C ASN A 51 0.69 2.20 -5.02
N GLN A 52 -0.49 2.54 -4.55
CA GLN A 52 -0.63 3.70 -3.69
C GLN A 52 -0.25 3.32 -2.27
N VAL A 53 0.20 4.29 -1.51
CA VAL A 53 0.58 4.07 -0.12
C VAL A 53 -0.14 5.09 0.76
N GLY A 54 -0.30 4.75 2.01
CA GLY A 54 -0.92 5.65 2.97
C GLY A 54 -0.40 5.42 4.37
N ILE A 55 -0.80 6.30 5.27
CA ILE A 55 -0.48 6.18 6.69
C ILE A 55 -1.80 6.24 7.43
N PHE A 56 -2.14 5.17 8.12
CA PHE A 56 -3.41 5.06 8.87
C PHE A 56 -4.60 5.46 8.01
N GLY A 57 -4.67 4.92 6.81
CA GLY A 57 -5.82 5.11 5.94
C GLY A 57 -5.81 6.38 5.11
N LYS A 58 -4.82 7.25 5.30
CA LYS A 58 -4.72 8.47 4.50
C LYS A 58 -3.64 8.32 3.45
N LEU A 59 -3.99 8.57 2.20
CA LEU A 59 -3.01 8.50 1.13
C LEU A 59 -1.86 9.47 1.37
N THR A 60 -0.67 9.04 1.04
CA THR A 60 0.51 9.86 1.21
C THR A 60 1.47 9.61 0.05
N THR A 61 2.62 10.26 0.08
CA THR A 61 3.61 10.12 -0.97
C THR A 61 4.81 9.34 -0.45
N LEU A 62 5.63 8.85 -1.37
CA LEU A 62 6.79 8.04 -1.00
C LEU A 62 7.88 8.83 -0.27
N ASP A 63 7.88 10.16 -0.43
CA ASP A 63 8.88 10.99 0.23
C ASP A 63 8.42 11.56 1.57
N LYS A 64 7.25 11.18 2.03
CA LYS A 64 6.74 11.64 3.33
C LYS A 64 7.63 11.13 4.45
N ALA A 65 8.03 12.03 5.35
CA ALA A 65 8.83 11.65 6.51
C ALA A 65 7.95 10.99 7.56
N LEU A 66 8.48 9.94 8.18
CA LEU A 66 7.73 9.15 9.15
C LEU A 66 7.97 9.58 10.58
N ARG A 67 7.01 9.29 11.42
CA ARG A 67 7.08 9.52 12.85
C ARG A 67 6.97 8.19 13.58
N ASP A 68 7.38 8.20 14.83
CA ASP A 68 7.30 7.00 15.66
C ASP A 68 5.88 6.47 15.69
N ARG A 69 5.76 5.16 15.53
CA ARG A 69 4.50 4.43 15.56
C ARG A 69 3.60 4.65 14.34
N ASP A 70 4.13 5.23 13.27
CA ASP A 70 3.38 5.31 12.04
C ASP A 70 3.21 3.92 11.44
N ARG A 71 2.08 3.72 10.77
CA ARG A 71 1.84 2.49 10.02
C ARG A 71 1.69 2.86 8.55
N ILE A 72 2.62 2.37 7.75
CA ILE A 72 2.56 2.52 6.31
C ILE A 72 1.68 1.42 5.77
N GLU A 73 0.76 1.78 4.91
CA GLU A 73 -0.12 0.82 4.27
C GLU A 73 0.15 0.85 2.78
N ILE A 74 0.44 -0.31 2.21
CA ILE A 74 0.62 -0.44 0.77
C ILE A 74 -0.68 -0.99 0.23
N TYR A 75 -1.32 -0.22 -0.64
CA TYR A 75 -2.62 -0.60 -1.17
C TYR A 75 -2.46 -1.34 -2.48
N ARG A 76 -3.22 -2.38 -2.63
CA ARG A 76 -3.28 -3.06 -3.91
C ARG A 76 -4.22 -2.26 -4.80
N PRO A 77 -4.00 -2.28 -6.11
CA PRO A 77 -4.94 -1.63 -7.01
C PRO A 77 -6.32 -2.21 -6.77
N LEU A 78 -7.31 -1.35 -6.68
CA LEU A 78 -8.67 -1.81 -6.50
C LEU A 78 -9.09 -2.65 -7.66
N ILE A 79 -8.44 -2.42 -8.76
CA ILE A 79 -8.74 -3.09 -9.99
C ILE A 79 -7.58 -3.96 -10.32
N ALA A 80 -7.68 -5.22 -10.03
CA ALA A 80 -6.57 -6.13 -10.24
C ALA A 80 -6.36 -6.45 -11.71
N ASP A 81 -7.43 -6.51 -12.48
CA ASP A 81 -7.35 -6.92 -13.87
C ASP A 81 -8.33 -6.11 -14.70
N PRO A 82 -7.84 -5.35 -15.67
CA PRO A 82 -8.73 -4.56 -16.52
C PRO A 82 -9.81 -5.40 -17.22
N LYS A 83 -9.50 -6.63 -17.54
CA LYS A 83 -10.48 -7.49 -18.15
C LYS A 83 -11.62 -7.82 -17.21
N GLU A 84 -11.31 -8.05 -15.96
CA GLU A 84 -12.33 -8.33 -14.98
C GLU A 84 -13.23 -7.14 -14.80
N ILE A 85 -12.66 -5.97 -14.82
CA ILE A 85 -13.44 -4.78 -14.66
C ILE A 85 -14.37 -4.58 -15.82
N ARG A 86 -13.89 -4.78 -17.01
CA ARG A 86 -14.73 -4.66 -18.17
C ARG A 86 -15.86 -5.66 -18.14
N ARG A 87 -15.57 -6.89 -17.76
CA ARG A 87 -16.58 -7.91 -17.67
C ARG A 87 -17.62 -7.56 -16.63
N LYS A 88 -17.18 -7.09 -15.49
CA LYS A 88 -18.07 -6.73 -14.42
C LYS A 88 -18.97 -5.58 -14.83
N ARG A 89 -18.42 -4.58 -15.51
CA ARG A 89 -19.21 -3.46 -15.96
C ARG A 89 -20.20 -3.87 -17.03
N ALA A 90 -19.80 -4.75 -17.91
CA ALA A 90 -20.70 -5.22 -18.91
C ALA A 90 -21.86 -5.98 -18.30
N ALA A 91 -21.58 -6.77 -17.28
CA ALA A 91 -22.61 -7.52 -16.62
C ALA A 91 -23.56 -6.65 -15.82
N GLU A 92 -23.03 -5.61 -15.20
CA GLU A 92 -23.85 -4.75 -14.40
C GLU A 92 -24.45 -3.64 -15.15
N GLY A 93 -23.71 -3.16 -16.06
CA GLY A 93 -24.02 -1.93 -16.61
C GLY A 93 -25.06 -1.91 -17.61
N LYS A 94 -25.36 -2.96 -18.04
CA LYS A 94 -26.38 -2.90 -18.90
C LYS A 94 -27.47 -2.29 -18.26
N ASP A 95 -27.29 -2.08 -17.10
CA ASP A 95 -28.15 -1.52 -16.37
C ASP A 95 -27.74 -0.30 -15.98
N MET A 96 -26.91 0.09 -16.03
CA MET A 96 -26.50 1.29 -15.58
C MET A 96 -26.39 2.24 -16.50
N LYS A 97 -26.35 1.77 -16.96
CA LYS A 97 -26.27 2.27 -17.55
C LYS A 97 -26.29 2.82 -17.68
N LYS A 98 -26.30 2.77 -17.58
CA LYS A 98 -26.20 3.04 -17.60
C LYS A 98 -25.69 3.40 -17.65
N GLY A 99 -25.55 3.09 -17.50
CA GLY A 99 -25.10 3.16 -17.43
C GLY A 99 -24.60 3.19 -17.59
N ASN A 100 -24.57 3.17 -17.57
CA ASN A 100 -24.22 2.91 -17.54
C ASN A 100 -24.00 3.16 -17.64
#